data_f9f08a65fa37d4272869927c7074e6e5
#
_entry.id   f9f08a65fa37d4272869927c7074e6e5
#
_cell.length_a   1.000
_cell.length_b   1.000
_cell.length_c   1.000
_cell.angle_alpha   90.00
_cell.angle_beta   90.00
_cell.angle_gamma   90.00
#
_symmetry.space_group_name_H-M   'P 1'
#
loop_
_entity.id
_entity.type
_entity.pdbx_description
1 polymer ?
#
loop_
_entity_poly.entity_id
_entity_poly.type
_entity_poly.pdbx_seq_one_letter_code
_entity_poly.pdbx_strand_id
1 'polypeptide(L)'
;DFEVQRAIISCPVSHGSGSTKSHVRSAYAHLSNEDGSHLSSVGRALVAERYEGRYGVAYRLDGLDTTNSNLRSRCVVLHGWEHTTSYPIWPRATVGSFGCPVLSRRRMAEVDELLMNESGVVIDIFI
;
A
#
# COMPACT_ATOMS: atom_id res chain seq x y z
N ASP A 1 -20.14 -8.36 -3.92
CA ASP A 1 -21.32 -8.55 -3.09
C ASP A 1 -21.06 -8.00 -1.69
N PHE A 2 -21.82 -7.00 -1.29
CA PHE A 2 -21.66 -6.35 0.01
C PHE A 2 -22.13 -7.21 1.19
N GLU A 3 -22.85 -8.29 0.95
CA GLU A 3 -23.32 -9.20 1.98
C GLU A 3 -22.24 -10.18 2.46
N VAL A 4 -21.19 -10.41 1.65
CA VAL A 4 -20.11 -11.32 1.99
C VAL A 4 -18.78 -10.59 1.85
N GLN A 5 -18.33 -9.97 2.94
CA GLN A 5 -17.02 -9.33 2.98
C GLN A 5 -15.96 -10.32 3.45
N ARG A 6 -15.03 -10.67 2.56
CA ARG A 6 -13.87 -11.51 2.88
C ARG A 6 -12.63 -10.98 2.20
N ALA A 7 -11.49 -11.20 2.83
CA ALA A 7 -10.21 -10.95 2.18
C ALA A 7 -9.95 -12.01 1.11
N ILE A 8 -9.66 -11.59 -0.11
CA ILE A 8 -9.27 -12.46 -1.23
C ILE A 8 -7.76 -12.67 -1.21
N ILE A 9 -7.02 -11.60 -1.00
CA ILE A 9 -5.55 -11.60 -0.87
C ILE A 9 -5.19 -10.85 0.40
N SER A 10 -4.29 -11.42 1.19
CA SER A 10 -3.68 -10.76 2.34
C SER A 10 -2.18 -10.98 2.29
N CYS A 11 -1.40 -9.91 2.35
CA CYS A 11 0.05 -9.98 2.22
C CYS A 11 0.73 -8.81 2.93
N PRO A 12 2.02 -8.96 3.27
CA PRO A 12 2.81 -7.85 3.79
C PRO A 12 2.95 -6.71 2.78
N VAL A 13 3.03 -5.51 3.29
CA VAL A 13 3.36 -4.31 2.51
C VAL A 13 4.52 -3.58 3.19
N SER A 14 5.36 -2.94 2.38
CA SER A 14 6.35 -2.00 2.92
C SER A 14 5.63 -0.75 3.37
N HIS A 15 5.90 -0.33 4.60
CA HIS A 15 5.37 0.92 5.13
C HIS A 15 6.30 2.09 4.81
N GLY A 16 5.78 3.31 4.90
CA GLY A 16 6.55 4.52 4.70
C GLY A 16 7.66 4.67 5.72
N SER A 17 8.87 4.99 5.23
CA SER A 17 10.06 5.18 6.06
C SER A 17 10.08 6.53 6.79
N GLY A 18 9.21 7.45 6.39
CA GLY A 18 9.19 8.80 6.95
C GLY A 18 10.30 9.70 6.41
N SER A 19 10.27 10.95 6.83
CA SER A 19 11.25 11.97 6.45
C SER A 19 12.34 12.18 7.50
N THR A 20 12.29 11.49 8.62
CA THR A 20 13.26 11.60 9.72
C THR A 20 14.09 10.32 9.88
N LYS A 21 15.31 10.47 10.37
CA LYS A 21 16.20 9.32 10.59
C LYS A 21 15.63 8.30 11.59
N SER A 22 14.79 8.74 12.53
CA SER A 22 14.16 7.86 13.51
C SER A 22 13.17 6.88 12.90
N HIS A 23 12.63 7.19 11.72
CA HIS A 23 11.65 6.34 11.04
C HIS A 23 12.27 5.36 10.04
N VAL A 24 13.44 5.67 9.50
CA VAL A 24 14.03 4.98 8.33
C VAL A 24 14.30 3.50 8.57
N ARG A 25 14.57 3.09 9.80
CA ARG A 25 14.89 1.69 10.15
C ARG A 25 14.00 1.14 11.25
N SER A 26 12.82 1.72 11.42
CA SER A 26 11.89 1.21 12.43
C SER A 26 11.26 -0.10 11.98
N ALA A 27 11.21 -1.09 12.87
CA ALA A 27 10.43 -2.31 12.67
C ALA A 27 8.93 -2.05 12.84
N TYR A 28 8.55 -0.89 13.38
CA TYR A 28 7.16 -0.50 13.60
C TYR A 28 6.78 0.59 12.60
N ALA A 29 5.58 0.49 12.05
CA ALA A 29 5.04 1.52 11.18
C ALA A 29 4.71 2.79 11.96
N HIS A 30 5.21 3.91 11.46
CA HIS A 30 4.73 5.23 11.85
C HIS A 30 3.75 5.70 10.79
N LEU A 31 2.63 6.28 11.19
CA LEU A 31 1.50 6.54 10.30
C LEU A 31 1.19 8.03 10.23
N SER A 32 0.84 8.50 9.05
CA SER A 32 0.38 9.87 8.85
C SER A 32 -0.38 10.00 7.53
N ASN A 33 -1.36 10.90 7.50
CA ASN A 33 -2.08 11.32 6.30
C ASN A 33 -1.58 12.68 5.76
N GLU A 34 -0.52 13.22 6.34
CA GLU A 34 0.05 14.51 5.94
C GLU A 34 0.90 14.39 4.68
N ASP A 35 0.75 15.36 3.77
CA ASP A 35 1.59 15.48 2.59
C ASP A 35 3.05 15.72 2.99
N GLY A 36 3.97 15.07 2.29
CA GLY A 36 5.40 15.19 2.55
C GLY A 36 5.90 14.40 3.77
N SER A 37 5.04 13.72 4.51
CA SER A 37 5.46 12.91 5.67
C SER A 37 6.27 11.68 5.29
N HIS A 38 6.10 11.16 4.08
CA HIS A 38 6.64 9.89 3.60
C HIS A 38 6.22 8.68 4.46
N LEU A 39 5.14 8.83 5.23
CA LEU A 39 4.57 7.79 6.06
C LEU A 39 3.33 7.19 5.40
N SER A 40 3.06 5.94 5.71
CA SER A 40 1.85 5.25 5.24
C SER A 40 0.62 5.75 6.00
N SER A 41 -0.52 5.71 5.32
CA SER A 41 -1.83 5.90 5.92
C SER A 41 -2.54 4.56 6.04
N VAL A 42 -3.24 4.35 7.14
CA VAL A 42 -4.06 3.15 7.36
C VAL A 42 -5.50 3.41 7.00
N GLY A 43 -6.25 2.35 6.75
CA GLY A 43 -7.66 2.38 6.47
C GLY A 43 -7.99 1.79 5.10
N ARG A 44 -9.26 1.92 4.72
CA ARG A 44 -9.78 1.41 3.46
C ARG A 44 -9.58 2.42 2.33
N ALA A 45 -9.20 1.91 1.18
CA ALA A 45 -9.04 2.72 -0.01
C ALA A 45 -9.64 2.00 -1.23
N LEU A 46 -10.33 2.76 -2.07
CA LEU A 46 -10.80 2.27 -3.36
C LEU A 46 -9.62 2.24 -4.32
N VAL A 47 -9.43 1.12 -4.99
CA VAL A 47 -8.44 1.01 -6.06
C VAL A 47 -9.02 1.67 -7.32
N ALA A 48 -8.32 2.66 -7.82
CA ALA A 48 -8.75 3.47 -8.95
C ALA A 48 -7.93 3.17 -10.22
N GLU A 49 -7.43 4.19 -10.92
CA GLU A 49 -6.86 4.02 -12.26
C GLU A 49 -5.55 3.23 -12.24
N ARG A 50 -5.43 2.27 -13.15
CA ARG A 50 -4.21 1.55 -13.46
C ARG A 50 -3.34 2.39 -14.42
N TYR A 51 -2.04 2.43 -14.17
CA TYR A 51 -1.08 3.03 -15.08
C TYR A 51 0.27 2.32 -14.98
N GLU A 52 1.13 2.55 -15.95
CA GLU A 52 2.52 2.11 -15.90
C GLU A 52 3.41 3.30 -15.59
N GLY A 53 4.14 3.21 -14.51
CA GLY A 53 4.99 4.27 -14.02
C GLY A 53 6.41 3.79 -13.74
N ARG A 54 7.12 4.55 -12.92
CA ARG A 54 8.53 4.33 -12.58
C ARG A 54 8.81 2.92 -12.01
N TYR A 55 7.84 2.36 -11.27
CA TYR A 55 7.95 1.04 -10.63
C TYR A 55 7.15 -0.04 -11.35
N GLY A 56 6.83 0.16 -12.63
CA GLY A 56 5.98 -0.73 -13.41
C GLY A 56 4.51 -0.44 -13.21
N VAL A 57 3.68 -1.49 -13.18
CA VAL A 57 2.25 -1.34 -12.97
C VAL A 57 1.95 -0.77 -11.60
N ALA A 58 1.09 0.23 -11.57
CA ALA A 58 0.63 0.88 -10.35
C ALA A 58 -0.86 1.23 -10.45
N TYR A 59 -1.49 1.41 -9.29
CA TYR A 59 -2.88 1.81 -9.17
C TYR A 59 -3.00 3.03 -8.27
N ARG A 60 -3.75 4.04 -8.72
CA ARG A 60 -4.13 5.16 -7.88
C ARG A 60 -5.10 4.70 -6.81
N LEU A 61 -5.07 5.37 -5.67
CA LEU A 61 -5.90 5.02 -4.52
C LEU A 61 -6.72 6.23 -4.08
N ASP A 62 -8.00 5.99 -3.81
CA ASP A 62 -8.88 6.97 -3.19
C ASP A 62 -9.20 6.53 -1.76
N GLY A 63 -8.75 7.29 -0.78
CA GLY A 63 -9.00 6.99 0.63
C GLY A 63 -10.47 7.12 0.98
N LEU A 64 -10.98 6.13 1.70
CA LEU A 64 -12.38 6.08 2.14
C LEU A 64 -12.53 6.48 3.62
N ASP A 65 -11.46 6.58 4.35
CA ASP A 65 -11.43 6.92 5.77
C ASP A 65 -10.73 8.26 6.00
N THR A 66 -10.97 8.87 7.16
CA THR A 66 -10.31 10.13 7.54
C THR A 66 -8.79 9.98 7.70
N THR A 67 -8.35 8.78 8.08
CA THR A 67 -6.94 8.44 8.27
C THR A 67 -6.14 8.36 6.97
N ASN A 68 -6.81 8.28 5.81
CA ASN A 68 -6.18 8.15 4.51
C ASN A 68 -6.83 9.01 3.41
N SER A 69 -7.58 10.01 3.78
CA SER A 69 -8.33 10.86 2.84
C SER A 69 -7.45 11.60 1.83
N ASN A 70 -6.16 11.76 2.09
CA ASN A 70 -5.21 12.48 1.24
C ASN A 70 -4.40 11.57 0.30
N LEU A 71 -4.73 10.29 0.16
CA LEU A 71 -3.94 9.36 -0.65
C LEU A 71 -3.74 9.86 -2.09
N ARG A 72 -4.82 10.26 -2.75
CA ARG A 72 -4.73 10.76 -4.14
C ARG A 72 -3.91 12.04 -4.24
N SER A 73 -4.17 13.02 -3.39
CA SER A 73 -3.46 14.31 -3.41
C SER A 73 -1.98 14.18 -3.05
N ARG A 74 -1.63 13.19 -2.23
CA ARG A 74 -0.26 12.85 -1.87
C ARG A 74 0.44 11.99 -2.94
N CYS A 75 -0.24 11.62 -4.00
CA CYS A 75 0.26 10.72 -5.04
C CYS A 75 0.67 9.34 -4.48
N VAL A 76 -0.01 8.87 -3.46
CA VAL A 76 0.18 7.52 -2.91
C VAL A 76 -0.49 6.51 -3.83
N VAL A 77 0.28 5.53 -4.28
CA VAL A 77 -0.18 4.51 -5.23
C VAL A 77 0.21 3.11 -4.76
N LEU A 78 -0.57 2.12 -5.17
CA LEU A 78 -0.25 0.72 -4.96
C LEU A 78 0.71 0.27 -6.06
N HIS A 79 1.87 -0.26 -5.70
CA HIS A 79 2.82 -0.80 -6.66
C HIS A 79 3.64 -1.95 -6.07
N GLY A 80 4.38 -2.65 -6.92
CA GLY A 80 5.30 -3.71 -6.51
C GLY A 80 6.74 -3.24 -6.44
N TRP A 81 7.55 -3.96 -5.68
CA TRP A 81 8.98 -3.72 -5.60
C TRP A 81 9.72 -5.01 -5.21
N GLU A 82 10.89 -5.21 -5.79
CA GLU A 82 11.69 -6.41 -5.56
C GLU A 82 12.19 -6.57 -4.12
N HIS A 83 12.27 -5.48 -3.37
CA HIS A 83 12.76 -5.50 -1.98
C HIS A 83 11.64 -5.73 -0.94
N THR A 84 10.39 -5.81 -1.36
CA THR A 84 9.28 -6.15 -0.45
C THR A 84 9.07 -7.66 -0.44
N THR A 85 8.86 -8.22 0.74
CA THR A 85 8.68 -9.66 0.91
C THR A 85 7.25 -10.10 0.62
N SER A 86 7.10 -11.35 0.15
CA SER A 86 5.78 -11.95 -0.11
C SER A 86 5.13 -12.55 1.14
N TYR A 87 5.92 -12.81 2.16
CA TYR A 87 5.50 -13.47 3.41
C TYR A 87 5.99 -12.68 4.61
N PRO A 88 5.31 -12.79 5.77
CA PRO A 88 5.79 -12.18 7.01
C PRO A 88 7.20 -12.65 7.37
N ILE A 89 8.05 -11.72 7.77
CA ILE A 89 9.47 -11.98 8.11
C ILE A 89 9.82 -11.59 9.54
N TRP A 90 8.82 -11.32 10.38
CA TRP A 90 9.06 -10.98 11.80
C TRP A 90 10.09 -11.93 12.44
N PRO A 91 11.06 -11.45 13.22
CA PRO A 91 11.23 -10.08 13.71
C PRO A 91 12.01 -9.13 12.77
N ARG A 92 12.29 -9.51 11.54
CA ARG A 92 12.94 -8.64 10.56
C ARG A 92 11.94 -7.64 10.00
N ALA A 93 12.41 -6.47 9.60
CA ALA A 93 11.62 -5.46 8.92
C ALA A 93 11.92 -5.47 7.42
N THR A 94 10.90 -5.20 6.61
CA THR A 94 11.08 -4.96 5.17
C THR A 94 11.63 -3.56 4.94
N VAL A 95 12.11 -3.30 3.71
CA VAL A 95 12.60 -1.97 3.34
C VAL A 95 11.42 -0.99 3.29
N GLY A 96 11.63 0.21 3.83
CA GLY A 96 10.60 1.25 3.84
C GLY A 96 10.34 1.87 2.47
N SER A 97 9.13 2.36 2.26
CA SER A 97 8.72 3.13 1.09
C SER A 97 8.64 4.63 1.42
N PHE A 98 8.18 5.46 0.48
CA PHE A 98 7.86 6.87 0.73
C PHE A 98 6.37 7.11 1.01
N GLY A 99 5.72 6.14 1.64
CA GLY A 99 4.32 6.21 2.04
C GLY A 99 3.39 5.35 1.19
N CYS A 100 3.80 4.93 0.00
CA CYS A 100 3.02 4.02 -0.84
C CYS A 100 2.93 2.64 -0.21
N PRO A 101 1.77 1.96 -0.29
CA PRO A 101 1.67 0.54 0.01
C PRO A 101 2.38 -0.24 -1.10
N VAL A 102 3.51 -0.84 -0.75
CA VAL A 102 4.37 -1.55 -1.71
C VAL A 102 4.33 -3.03 -1.43
N LEU A 103 3.93 -3.80 -2.43
CA LEU A 103 3.87 -5.26 -2.38
C LEU A 103 5.14 -5.85 -2.96
N SER A 104 5.39 -7.14 -2.68
CA SER A 104 6.38 -7.89 -3.46
C SER A 104 5.95 -7.95 -4.93
N ARG A 105 6.89 -8.15 -5.84
CA ARG A 105 6.56 -8.28 -7.27
C ARG A 105 5.59 -9.42 -7.54
N ARG A 106 5.76 -10.54 -6.84
CA ARG A 106 4.88 -11.70 -6.95
C ARG A 106 3.45 -11.35 -6.53
N ARG A 107 3.30 -10.72 -5.36
CA ARG A 107 1.98 -10.32 -4.85
C ARG A 107 1.34 -9.24 -5.72
N MET A 108 2.13 -8.30 -6.22
CA MET A 108 1.61 -7.28 -7.13
C MET A 108 1.09 -7.87 -8.44
N ALA A 109 1.76 -8.89 -8.99
CA ALA A 109 1.28 -9.59 -10.17
C ALA A 109 -0.06 -10.29 -9.94
N GLU A 110 -0.24 -10.94 -8.78
CA GLU A 110 -1.51 -11.57 -8.40
C GLU A 110 -2.63 -10.51 -8.26
N VAL A 111 -2.32 -9.39 -7.62
CA VAL A 111 -3.27 -8.29 -7.41
C VAL A 111 -3.63 -7.63 -8.74
N ASP A 112 -2.66 -7.40 -9.61
CA ASP A 112 -2.91 -6.79 -10.93
C ASP A 112 -3.84 -7.68 -11.77
N GLU A 113 -3.64 -8.98 -11.77
CA GLU A 113 -4.53 -9.92 -12.47
C GLU A 113 -5.95 -9.84 -11.93
N LEU A 114 -6.13 -9.82 -10.61
CA LEU A 114 -7.43 -9.64 -9.97
C LEU A 114 -8.08 -8.31 -10.37
N LEU A 115 -7.34 -7.21 -10.29
CA LEU A 115 -7.85 -5.86 -10.53
C LEU A 115 -8.20 -5.61 -12.00
N MET A 116 -7.54 -6.28 -12.93
CA MET A 116 -7.89 -6.18 -14.35
C MET A 116 -9.23 -6.84 -14.67
N ASN A 117 -9.70 -7.76 -13.83
CA ASN A 117 -10.94 -8.52 -14.03
C ASN A 117 -12.09 -8.05 -13.13
N GLU A 118 -11.81 -7.24 -12.13
CA GLU A 118 -12.78 -6.78 -11.14
C GLU A 118 -12.78 -5.25 -11.05
N SER A 119 -13.93 -4.66 -10.76
CA SER A 119 -14.07 -3.24 -10.48
C SER A 119 -14.59 -3.02 -9.05
N GLY A 120 -14.38 -1.82 -8.51
CA GLY A 120 -14.85 -1.47 -7.17
C GLY A 120 -14.12 -2.22 -6.06
N VAL A 121 -12.88 -2.65 -6.30
CA VAL A 121 -12.08 -3.36 -5.30
C VAL A 121 -11.58 -2.38 -4.25
N VAL A 122 -11.71 -2.78 -3.00
CA VAL A 122 -11.21 -2.03 -1.84
C VAL A 122 -10.03 -2.77 -1.24
N ILE A 123 -8.99 -2.03 -0.91
CA ILE A 123 -7.89 -2.53 -0.08
C ILE A 123 -8.03 -1.98 1.33
N ASP A 124 -7.61 -2.77 2.30
CA ASP A 124 -7.56 -2.36 3.71
C ASP A 124 -6.12 -2.45 4.19
N ILE A 125 -5.56 -1.30 4.57
CA ILE A 125 -4.19 -1.20 5.09
C ILE A 125 -4.28 -1.08 6.61
N PHE A 126 -3.72 -2.04 7.30
CA PHE A 126 -3.78 -2.11 8.76
C PHE A 126 -2.44 -2.59 9.34
N ILE A 127 -2.28 -2.39 10.63
CA ILE A 127 -1.10 -2.84 11.40
C ILE A 127 -1.50 -3.81 12.49
#